data_2db3f678487aa7f55d53184d99215e02
#
_entry.id   2db3f678487aa7f55d53184d99215e02
#
_cell.length_a   1.000
_cell.length_b   1.000
_cell.length_c   1.000
_cell.angle_alpha   90.00
_cell.angle_beta   90.00
_cell.angle_gamma   90.00
#
_symmetry.space_group_name_H-M   'P 1'
#
loop_
_entity.id
_entity.type
_entity.pdbx_description
1 polymer ?
#
loop_
_entity_poly.entity_id
_entity_poly.type
_entity_poly.pdbx_seq_one_letter_code
_entity_poly.pdbx_strand_id
1 'polypeptide(L)'
;MEYFRGFTEQTNDFLVGIKFNNNKEWFNANKLMYTENVHKPMVALANEVYEKMHEYKKNFYEKPKISRINRDIRFSNNKSPYKISKWFFLRGDGSPHIRYEKPTYFFEISGDWWRYGLFYAPTPTGMEKYRKRIAVDLPAFERLVNKYDKNKNFELCGEMYKRIFNKDLSDKINNWANRKEIELVHCEDYSNLDFYSDELVNIIYKGFKELYPLYEYLNTIGWWNEWKYRKQFRSWRKIYENSSPRGKKSLW
;
A
#
# COMPACT_ATOMS: atom_id res chain seq x y z
N MET A 1 6.70 -19.73 -18.81
CA MET A 1 6.88 -18.71 -17.74
C MET A 1 7.68 -19.39 -16.65
N GLU A 2 8.71 -18.75 -16.11
CA GLU A 2 9.52 -19.35 -15.05
C GLU A 2 8.75 -19.20 -13.72
N TYR A 3 8.62 -20.29 -12.96
CA TYR A 3 7.91 -20.28 -11.67
C TYR A 3 8.82 -19.77 -10.57
N PHE A 4 8.25 -19.05 -9.59
CA PHE A 4 8.96 -18.64 -8.40
C PHE A 4 9.28 -19.85 -7.51
N ARG A 5 10.54 -19.95 -7.07
CA ARG A 5 11.05 -21.05 -6.25
C ARG A 5 11.58 -20.62 -4.88
N GLY A 6 11.32 -19.35 -4.51
CA GLY A 6 11.96 -18.70 -3.38
C GLY A 6 13.08 -17.77 -3.82
N PHE A 7 13.40 -16.82 -2.99
CA PHE A 7 14.67 -16.10 -3.06
C PHE A 7 15.80 -16.97 -2.48
N THR A 8 17.04 -16.52 -2.56
CA THR A 8 18.20 -17.25 -2.05
C THR A 8 19.03 -16.34 -1.14
N GLU A 9 19.96 -16.91 -0.38
CA GLU A 9 20.93 -16.12 0.40
C GLU A 9 21.69 -15.12 -0.49
N GLN A 10 22.00 -15.50 -1.74
CA GLN A 10 22.63 -14.61 -2.71
C GLN A 10 21.79 -13.39 -3.06
N THR A 11 20.46 -13.46 -2.90
CA THR A 11 19.58 -12.29 -3.03
C THR A 11 19.92 -11.26 -1.95
N ASN A 12 20.03 -11.70 -0.71
CA ASN A 12 20.40 -10.86 0.42
C ASN A 12 21.84 -10.34 0.29
N ASP A 13 22.78 -11.21 -0.07
CA ASP A 13 24.19 -10.84 -0.28
C ASP A 13 24.33 -9.71 -1.31
N PHE A 14 23.59 -9.81 -2.43
CA PHE A 14 23.57 -8.73 -3.43
C PHE A 14 23.02 -7.43 -2.85
N LEU A 15 21.88 -7.48 -2.13
CA LEU A 15 21.21 -6.28 -1.60
C LEU A 15 22.05 -5.61 -0.50
N VAL A 16 22.72 -6.37 0.33
CA VAL A 16 23.71 -5.88 1.30
C VAL A 16 24.91 -5.29 0.55
N GLY A 17 25.45 -6.03 -0.42
CA GLY A 17 26.60 -5.59 -1.21
C GLY A 17 26.38 -4.25 -1.92
N ILE A 18 25.23 -4.07 -2.59
CA ILE A 18 24.91 -2.80 -3.29
C ILE A 18 24.67 -1.64 -2.33
N LYS A 19 24.26 -1.89 -1.09
CA LYS A 19 24.10 -0.86 -0.05
C LYS A 19 25.44 -0.21 0.30
N PHE A 20 26.52 -1.00 0.35
CA PHE A 20 27.87 -0.53 0.71
C PHE A 20 28.73 -0.16 -0.51
N ASN A 21 28.46 -0.72 -1.69
CA ASN A 21 29.27 -0.57 -2.90
C ASN A 21 28.45 0.02 -4.07
N ASN A 22 27.74 1.13 -3.84
CA ASN A 22 26.79 1.67 -4.80
C ASN A 22 27.48 2.47 -5.92
N ASN A 23 28.23 1.77 -6.78
CA ASN A 23 28.93 2.32 -7.94
C ASN A 23 28.80 1.39 -9.16
N LYS A 24 29.15 1.91 -10.34
CA LYS A 24 29.01 1.18 -11.60
C LYS A 24 29.96 -0.01 -11.73
N GLU A 25 31.16 0.10 -11.20
CA GLU A 25 32.18 -0.93 -11.26
C GLU A 25 31.73 -2.19 -10.50
N TRP A 26 31.36 -2.01 -9.24
CA TRP A 26 30.84 -3.10 -8.42
C TRP A 26 29.56 -3.73 -9.03
N PHE A 27 28.62 -2.90 -9.50
CA PHE A 27 27.41 -3.42 -10.11
C PHE A 27 27.69 -4.25 -11.37
N ASN A 28 28.61 -3.79 -12.23
CA ASN A 28 28.97 -4.53 -13.44
C ASN A 28 29.62 -5.89 -13.11
N ALA A 29 30.47 -5.95 -12.09
CA ALA A 29 31.06 -7.19 -11.61
C ALA A 29 30.01 -8.17 -11.04
N ASN A 30 28.93 -7.65 -10.42
CA ASN A 30 27.86 -8.44 -9.79
C ASN A 30 26.55 -8.50 -10.60
N LYS A 31 26.57 -8.07 -11.87
CA LYS A 31 25.37 -7.98 -12.72
C LYS A 31 24.68 -9.32 -12.92
N LEU A 32 25.43 -10.41 -13.04
CA LEU A 32 24.86 -11.75 -13.18
C LEU A 32 24.12 -12.14 -11.89
N MET A 33 24.75 -11.93 -10.72
CA MET A 33 24.11 -12.19 -9.42
C MET A 33 22.79 -11.41 -9.29
N TYR A 34 22.78 -10.11 -9.63
CA TYR A 34 21.55 -9.32 -9.66
C TYR A 34 20.49 -9.92 -10.57
N THR A 35 20.87 -10.31 -11.77
CA THR A 35 19.92 -10.80 -12.77
C THR A 35 19.29 -12.12 -12.32
N GLU A 36 20.11 -13.08 -11.89
CA GLU A 36 19.64 -14.43 -11.55
C GLU A 36 18.97 -14.51 -10.18
N ASN A 37 19.51 -13.84 -9.17
CA ASN A 37 19.05 -14.03 -7.80
C ASN A 37 18.12 -12.90 -7.28
N VAL A 38 18.05 -11.76 -7.98
CA VAL A 38 17.17 -10.64 -7.54
C VAL A 38 16.10 -10.34 -8.57
N HIS A 39 16.50 -10.13 -9.84
CA HIS A 39 15.56 -9.63 -10.84
C HIS A 39 14.61 -10.71 -11.35
N LYS A 40 15.13 -11.84 -11.79
CA LYS A 40 14.30 -12.95 -12.29
C LYS A 40 13.34 -13.49 -11.23
N PRO A 41 13.77 -13.80 -9.99
CA PRO A 41 12.85 -14.23 -8.95
C PRO A 41 11.78 -13.17 -8.63
N MET A 42 12.14 -11.88 -8.58
CA MET A 42 11.17 -10.80 -8.39
C MET A 42 10.11 -10.75 -9.50
N VAL A 43 10.51 -10.99 -10.76
CA VAL A 43 9.58 -11.06 -11.91
C VAL A 43 8.66 -12.27 -11.79
N ALA A 44 9.19 -13.43 -11.44
CA ALA A 44 8.41 -14.65 -11.27
C ALA A 44 7.37 -14.49 -10.15
N LEU A 45 7.82 -14.07 -8.96
CA LEU A 45 6.95 -13.78 -7.82
C LEU A 45 5.82 -12.79 -8.18
N ALA A 46 6.18 -11.67 -8.81
CA ALA A 46 5.22 -10.63 -9.18
C ALA A 46 4.14 -11.16 -10.14
N ASN A 47 4.53 -11.97 -11.12
CA ASN A 47 3.60 -12.55 -12.08
C ASN A 47 2.65 -13.56 -11.41
N GLU A 48 3.16 -14.45 -10.57
CA GLU A 48 2.30 -15.45 -9.89
C GLU A 48 1.33 -14.80 -8.90
N VAL A 49 1.79 -13.82 -8.14
CA VAL A 49 0.90 -13.04 -7.25
C VAL A 49 -0.16 -12.30 -8.07
N TYR A 50 0.23 -11.74 -9.23
CA TYR A 50 -0.71 -11.08 -10.14
C TYR A 50 -1.77 -12.04 -10.66
N GLU A 51 -1.39 -13.23 -11.15
CA GLU A 51 -2.34 -14.22 -11.67
C GLU A 51 -3.38 -14.61 -10.60
N LYS A 52 -2.93 -14.88 -9.37
CA LYS A 52 -3.83 -15.16 -8.24
C LYS A 52 -4.76 -13.98 -7.90
N MET A 53 -4.26 -12.76 -7.92
CA MET A 53 -5.07 -11.56 -7.66
C MET A 53 -6.04 -11.27 -8.81
N HIS A 54 -5.64 -11.48 -10.06
CA HIS A 54 -6.51 -11.37 -11.22
C HIS A 54 -7.61 -12.43 -11.23
N GLU A 55 -7.30 -13.65 -10.83
CA GLU A 55 -8.28 -14.72 -10.66
C GLU A 55 -9.29 -14.38 -9.55
N TYR A 56 -8.82 -13.87 -8.42
CA TYR A 56 -9.67 -13.42 -7.32
C TYR A 56 -10.57 -12.24 -7.70
N LYS A 57 -10.02 -11.24 -8.41
CA LYS A 57 -10.73 -10.03 -8.84
C LYS A 57 -10.28 -9.61 -10.24
N LYS A 58 -11.17 -9.71 -11.22
CA LYS A 58 -10.89 -9.42 -12.62
C LYS A 58 -10.55 -7.95 -12.93
N ASN A 59 -10.75 -7.04 -11.98
CA ASN A 59 -10.33 -5.65 -12.11
C ASN A 59 -8.81 -5.43 -11.97
N PHE A 60 -8.04 -6.45 -11.55
CA PHE A 60 -6.57 -6.45 -11.63
C PHE A 60 -6.14 -6.91 -13.03
N TYR A 61 -6.25 -6.04 -14.01
CA TYR A 61 -5.89 -6.36 -15.41
C TYR A 61 -4.55 -5.76 -15.85
N GLU A 62 -3.96 -4.85 -15.07
CA GLU A 62 -2.60 -4.39 -15.33
C GLU A 62 -1.56 -5.37 -14.77
N LYS A 63 -0.60 -5.72 -15.62
CA LYS A 63 0.57 -6.49 -15.19
C LYS A 63 1.36 -5.74 -14.12
N PRO A 64 2.01 -6.45 -13.18
CA PRO A 64 2.79 -5.83 -12.14
C PRO A 64 3.91 -4.98 -12.72
N LYS A 65 4.18 -3.84 -12.07
CA LYS A 65 5.30 -2.97 -12.42
C LYS A 65 6.45 -3.22 -11.47
N ILE A 66 7.58 -3.64 -12.03
CA ILE A 66 8.78 -3.98 -11.29
C ILE A 66 9.77 -2.81 -11.36
N SER A 67 10.36 -2.46 -10.22
CA SER A 67 11.31 -1.36 -10.14
C SER A 67 12.54 -1.62 -11.00
N ARG A 68 13.03 -0.59 -11.71
CA ARG A 68 14.36 -0.61 -12.31
C ARG A 68 15.39 -0.46 -11.19
N ILE A 69 16.56 -1.09 -11.35
CA ILE A 69 17.65 -0.97 -10.39
C ILE A 69 18.24 0.46 -10.39
N ASN A 70 18.29 1.09 -11.54
CA ASN A 70 18.84 2.44 -11.68
C ASN A 70 17.97 3.48 -10.97
N ARG A 71 18.62 4.43 -10.30
CA ARG A 71 17.98 5.61 -9.73
C ARG A 71 17.92 6.74 -10.77
N ASP A 72 16.88 7.55 -10.66
CA ASP A 72 16.88 8.88 -11.29
C ASP A 72 17.55 9.87 -10.34
N ILE A 73 18.79 10.23 -10.66
CA ILE A 73 19.63 11.06 -9.81
C ILE A 73 19.66 12.54 -10.24
N ARG A 74 18.88 12.91 -11.28
CA ARG A 74 18.92 14.28 -11.85
C ARG A 74 18.64 15.34 -10.81
N PHE A 75 17.64 15.13 -9.97
CA PHE A 75 17.19 16.08 -8.95
C PHE A 75 17.48 15.61 -7.51
N SER A 76 18.30 14.59 -7.33
CA SER A 76 18.64 14.02 -6.01
C SER A 76 19.98 14.55 -5.53
N ASN A 77 20.08 14.92 -4.25
CA ASN A 77 21.35 15.21 -3.60
C ASN A 77 22.23 13.95 -3.49
N ASN A 78 21.62 12.81 -3.26
CA ASN A 78 22.32 11.52 -3.27
C ASN A 78 22.54 11.06 -4.72
N LYS A 79 23.80 10.99 -5.14
CA LYS A 79 24.22 10.60 -6.50
C LYS A 79 24.51 9.11 -6.67
N SER A 80 24.24 8.26 -5.68
CA SER A 80 24.33 6.81 -5.83
C SER A 80 23.51 6.32 -7.02
N PRO A 81 24.08 5.61 -7.99
CA PRO A 81 23.42 5.31 -9.27
C PRO A 81 22.33 4.25 -9.17
N TYR A 82 22.34 3.42 -8.12
CA TYR A 82 21.45 2.28 -7.96
C TYR A 82 20.56 2.41 -6.73
N LYS A 83 19.40 1.74 -6.76
CA LYS A 83 18.54 1.53 -5.60
C LYS A 83 19.16 0.43 -4.72
N ILE A 84 18.96 0.56 -3.41
CA ILE A 84 19.35 -0.44 -2.41
C ILE A 84 18.19 -1.37 -2.05
N SER A 85 17.06 -1.24 -2.76
CA SER A 85 15.88 -2.09 -2.63
C SER A 85 15.33 -2.45 -4.00
N LYS A 86 14.61 -3.56 -4.06
CA LYS A 86 13.90 -4.05 -5.24
C LYS A 86 12.44 -4.29 -4.88
N TRP A 87 11.52 -3.81 -5.72
CA TRP A 87 10.10 -3.92 -5.45
C TRP A 87 9.28 -4.13 -6.73
N PHE A 88 8.11 -4.68 -6.56
CA PHE A 88 7.02 -4.58 -7.53
C PHE A 88 5.79 -3.96 -6.88
N PHE A 89 4.90 -3.46 -7.71
CA PHE A 89 3.58 -3.05 -7.28
C PHE A 89 2.49 -3.51 -8.24
N LEU A 90 1.28 -3.70 -7.68
CA LEU A 90 0.09 -4.16 -8.36
C LEU A 90 -1.05 -3.19 -8.15
N ARG A 91 -1.76 -2.85 -9.24
CA ARG A 91 -2.95 -1.97 -9.24
C ARG A 91 -4.09 -2.60 -10.01
N GLY A 92 -5.32 -2.21 -9.64
CA GLY A 92 -6.51 -2.76 -10.29
C GLY A 92 -6.93 -2.06 -11.57
N ASP A 93 -6.57 -0.80 -11.81
CA ASP A 93 -6.98 -0.06 -13.00
C ASP A 93 -5.84 0.69 -13.68
N GLY A 94 -5.82 0.60 -15.01
CA GLY A 94 -4.78 1.02 -15.91
C GLY A 94 -4.74 2.50 -16.24
N SER A 95 -5.24 3.41 -15.40
CA SER A 95 -5.16 4.83 -15.71
C SER A 95 -3.73 5.36 -15.53
N PRO A 96 -2.97 5.62 -16.62
CA PRO A 96 -1.59 6.08 -16.53
C PRO A 96 -1.45 7.49 -15.96
N HIS A 97 -2.54 8.26 -15.94
CA HIS A 97 -2.52 9.68 -15.58
C HIS A 97 -2.69 9.95 -14.07
N ILE A 98 -3.05 8.96 -13.26
CA ILE A 98 -3.32 9.16 -11.82
C ILE A 98 -2.43 8.24 -10.98
N ARG A 99 -1.11 8.40 -11.16
CA ARG A 99 -0.09 7.48 -10.62
C ARG A 99 -0.06 7.37 -9.10
N TYR A 100 -0.57 8.38 -8.38
CA TYR A 100 -0.51 8.46 -6.91
C TYR A 100 -1.88 8.54 -6.23
N GLU A 101 -2.97 8.66 -6.99
CA GLU A 101 -4.32 8.81 -6.41
C GLU A 101 -5.06 7.48 -6.17
N LYS A 102 -4.40 6.36 -6.45
CA LYS A 102 -4.96 5.01 -6.32
C LYS A 102 -4.19 4.20 -5.29
N PRO A 103 -4.90 3.40 -4.49
CA PRO A 103 -4.24 2.43 -3.62
C PRO A 103 -3.43 1.43 -4.45
N THR A 104 -2.31 1.01 -3.92
CA THR A 104 -1.34 0.17 -4.63
C THR A 104 -0.85 -0.91 -3.69
N TYR A 105 -0.98 -2.17 -4.06
CA TYR A 105 -0.27 -3.25 -3.39
C TYR A 105 1.18 -3.23 -3.77
N PHE A 106 2.03 -3.57 -2.84
CA PHE A 106 3.47 -3.65 -3.08
C PHE A 106 4.11 -4.84 -2.35
N PHE A 107 5.23 -5.28 -2.89
CA PHE A 107 6.20 -6.13 -2.23
C PHE A 107 7.57 -5.53 -2.47
N GLU A 108 8.40 -5.46 -1.44
CA GLU A 108 9.73 -4.84 -1.49
C GLU A 108 10.73 -5.63 -0.66
N ILE A 109 11.94 -5.75 -1.17
CA ILE A 109 13.10 -6.35 -0.50
C ILE A 109 14.26 -5.36 -0.42
N SER A 110 15.00 -5.38 0.68
CA SER A 110 16.19 -4.57 0.96
C SER A 110 17.27 -5.46 1.59
N GLY A 111 18.44 -4.96 1.90
CA GLY A 111 19.49 -5.74 2.55
C GLY A 111 19.16 -6.22 3.96
N ASP A 112 18.20 -5.61 4.64
CA ASP A 112 17.91 -5.87 6.05
C ASP A 112 16.52 -6.50 6.29
N TRP A 113 15.60 -6.36 5.34
CA TRP A 113 14.20 -6.74 5.49
C TRP A 113 13.51 -6.99 4.15
N TRP A 114 12.40 -7.69 4.21
CA TRP A 114 11.38 -7.74 3.16
C TRP A 114 10.02 -7.36 3.73
N ARG A 115 9.18 -6.75 2.88
CA ARG A 115 7.87 -6.26 3.30
C ARG A 115 6.86 -6.28 2.17
N TYR A 116 5.61 -6.34 2.52
CA TYR A 116 4.50 -6.18 1.59
C TYR A 116 3.31 -5.50 2.25
N GLY A 117 2.41 -5.00 1.44
CA GLY A 117 1.27 -4.31 1.98
C GLY A 117 0.48 -3.49 0.97
N LEU A 118 -0.21 -2.49 1.49
CA LEU A 118 -1.03 -1.55 0.76
C LEU A 118 -0.53 -0.13 1.01
N PHE A 119 -0.29 0.61 -0.06
CA PHE A 119 0.15 2.00 -0.03
C PHE A 119 -0.86 2.90 -0.74
N TYR A 120 -1.21 4.03 -0.13
CA TYR A 120 -2.08 5.05 -0.68
C TYR A 120 -1.59 6.44 -0.30
N ALA A 121 -1.01 7.15 -1.25
CA ALA A 121 -0.48 8.52 -1.08
C ALA A 121 -1.04 9.43 -2.18
N PRO A 122 -2.30 9.83 -2.08
CA PRO A 122 -2.90 10.72 -3.06
C PRO A 122 -2.38 12.15 -2.90
N THR A 123 -2.72 13.00 -3.87
CA THR A 123 -2.50 14.44 -3.77
C THR A 123 -3.17 15.03 -2.51
N PRO A 124 -2.79 16.24 -2.06
CA PRO A 124 -3.47 16.91 -0.95
C PRO A 124 -5.00 16.99 -1.13
N THR A 125 -5.47 17.22 -2.36
CA THR A 125 -6.90 17.21 -2.70
C THR A 125 -7.50 15.80 -2.55
N GLY A 126 -6.77 14.75 -2.93
CA GLY A 126 -7.17 13.36 -2.72
C GLY A 126 -7.31 13.01 -1.24
N MET A 127 -6.37 13.47 -0.40
CA MET A 127 -6.46 13.29 1.06
C MET A 127 -7.60 14.09 1.68
N GLU A 128 -7.95 15.24 1.14
CA GLU A 128 -9.15 15.98 1.56
C GLU A 128 -10.42 15.18 1.25
N LYS A 129 -10.54 14.61 0.05
CA LYS A 129 -11.66 13.72 -0.33
C LYS A 129 -11.74 12.49 0.58
N TYR A 130 -10.60 11.90 0.92
CA TYR A 130 -10.52 10.79 1.86
C TYR A 130 -11.10 11.14 3.23
N ARG A 131 -10.71 12.29 3.82
CA ARG A 131 -11.26 12.76 5.10
C ARG A 131 -12.74 13.07 5.03
N LYS A 132 -13.18 13.71 3.96
CA LYS A 132 -14.62 13.98 3.74
C LYS A 132 -15.42 12.69 3.67
N ARG A 133 -14.89 11.66 3.00
CA ARG A 133 -15.55 10.36 2.94
C ARG A 133 -15.64 9.69 4.31
N ILE A 134 -14.58 9.74 5.12
CA ILE A 134 -14.62 9.23 6.51
C ILE A 134 -15.73 9.91 7.28
N ALA A 135 -15.84 11.24 7.23
CA ALA A 135 -16.86 12.00 7.95
C ALA A 135 -18.28 11.65 7.50
N VAL A 136 -18.47 11.31 6.21
CA VAL A 136 -19.78 10.98 5.67
C VAL A 136 -20.19 9.53 5.95
N ASP A 137 -19.26 8.61 5.94
CA ASP A 137 -19.50 7.17 6.10
C ASP A 137 -18.68 6.60 7.27
N LEU A 138 -18.72 7.32 8.40
CA LEU A 138 -17.96 6.98 9.59
C LEU A 138 -18.21 5.54 10.07
N PRO A 139 -19.46 5.02 10.13
CA PRO A 139 -19.67 3.65 10.60
C PRO A 139 -19.04 2.59 9.69
N ALA A 140 -18.98 2.79 8.38
CA ALA A 140 -18.31 1.86 7.48
C ALA A 140 -16.79 1.93 7.65
N PHE A 141 -16.25 3.14 7.80
CA PHE A 141 -14.82 3.32 8.05
C PHE A 141 -14.39 2.75 9.41
N GLU A 142 -15.17 2.93 10.46
CA GLU A 142 -14.91 2.33 11.77
C GLU A 142 -14.86 0.80 11.71
N ARG A 143 -15.73 0.16 10.93
CA ARG A 143 -15.66 -1.30 10.73
C ARG A 143 -14.32 -1.73 10.09
N LEU A 144 -13.84 -0.97 9.11
CA LEU A 144 -12.54 -1.23 8.47
C LEU A 144 -11.39 -1.03 9.47
N VAL A 145 -11.37 0.09 10.17
CA VAL A 145 -10.34 0.38 11.18
C VAL A 145 -10.32 -0.70 12.25
N ASN A 146 -11.51 -1.09 12.79
CA ASN A 146 -11.62 -2.13 13.80
C ASN A 146 -11.12 -3.50 13.31
N LYS A 147 -11.30 -3.80 12.01
CA LYS A 147 -10.76 -5.03 11.42
C LYS A 147 -9.23 -5.03 11.46
N TYR A 148 -8.59 -3.94 11.05
CA TYR A 148 -7.12 -3.88 10.94
C TYR A 148 -6.43 -3.64 12.28
N ASP A 149 -7.04 -2.93 13.22
CA ASP A 149 -6.50 -2.78 14.58
C ASP A 149 -6.46 -4.10 15.38
N LYS A 150 -7.41 -4.99 15.11
CA LYS A 150 -7.43 -6.33 15.73
C LYS A 150 -6.42 -7.28 15.09
N ASN A 151 -6.06 -7.00 13.86
CA ASN A 151 -5.17 -7.82 13.09
C ASN A 151 -3.74 -7.30 13.26
N LYS A 152 -2.90 -8.12 13.89
CA LYS A 152 -1.49 -7.79 14.12
C LYS A 152 -0.58 -8.08 12.93
N ASN A 153 -1.13 -8.58 11.82
CA ASN A 153 -0.35 -8.92 10.64
C ASN A 153 0.14 -7.68 9.87
N PHE A 154 -0.54 -6.54 10.03
CA PHE A 154 -0.19 -5.30 9.34
C PHE A 154 -0.10 -4.14 10.32
N GLU A 155 0.95 -3.37 10.21
CA GLU A 155 1.13 -2.12 10.93
C GLU A 155 0.68 -0.93 10.08
N LEU A 156 -0.03 0.01 10.70
CA LEU A 156 -0.41 1.27 10.07
C LEU A 156 0.74 2.27 10.18
N CYS A 157 1.39 2.53 9.07
CA CYS A 157 2.51 3.47 8.91
C CYS A 157 2.10 4.74 8.14
N GLY A 158 3.06 5.61 7.88
CA GLY A 158 2.91 6.86 7.16
C GLY A 158 3.05 8.09 8.05
N GLU A 159 3.42 9.21 7.46
CA GLU A 159 3.57 10.47 8.20
C GLU A 159 2.22 11.04 8.63
N MET A 160 2.19 11.65 9.80
CA MET A 160 1.02 12.35 10.32
C MET A 160 1.13 13.86 10.14
N TYR A 161 -0.01 14.52 9.93
CA TYR A 161 -0.09 15.97 10.06
C TYR A 161 0.00 16.37 11.54
N LYS A 162 0.71 17.45 11.84
CA LYS A 162 0.79 18.01 13.20
C LYS A 162 -0.58 18.48 13.72
N ARG A 163 -1.43 18.97 12.80
CA ARG A 163 -2.77 19.46 13.12
C ARG A 163 -3.79 18.34 13.00
N ILE A 164 -4.63 18.16 14.01
CA ILE A 164 -5.80 17.29 13.96
C ILE A 164 -6.90 18.01 13.15
N PHE A 165 -7.37 17.38 12.08
CA PHE A 165 -8.35 17.97 11.16
C PHE A 165 -9.78 17.94 11.72
N ASN A 166 -10.13 16.91 12.47
CA ASN A 166 -11.45 16.80 13.10
C ASN A 166 -11.33 16.29 14.54
N LYS A 167 -11.63 17.16 15.50
CA LYS A 167 -11.56 16.86 16.94
C LYS A 167 -12.75 16.04 17.46
N ASP A 168 -13.83 15.93 16.66
CA ASP A 168 -15.03 15.16 17.03
C ASP A 168 -14.87 13.66 16.74
N LEU A 169 -13.83 13.29 16.00
CA LEU A 169 -13.48 11.88 15.74
C LEU A 169 -12.68 11.31 16.92
N SER A 170 -12.88 10.03 17.20
CA SER A 170 -12.06 9.31 18.18
C SER A 170 -10.60 9.32 17.79
N ASP A 171 -9.69 9.20 18.77
CA ASP A 171 -8.24 9.13 18.53
C ASP A 171 -7.87 8.02 17.57
N LYS A 172 -8.58 6.90 17.65
CA LYS A 172 -8.44 5.77 16.75
C LYS A 172 -8.70 6.14 15.29
N ILE A 173 -9.79 6.82 15.01
CA ILE A 173 -10.13 7.27 13.65
C ILE A 173 -9.20 8.40 13.22
N ASN A 174 -8.82 9.29 14.13
CA ASN A 174 -7.87 10.35 13.84
C ASN A 174 -6.47 9.80 13.50
N ASN A 175 -6.03 8.69 14.08
CA ASN A 175 -4.79 8.02 13.69
C ASN A 175 -4.77 7.63 12.20
N TRP A 176 -5.91 7.34 11.61
CA TRP A 176 -6.05 7.08 10.17
C TRP A 176 -6.28 8.36 9.35
N ALA A 177 -7.23 9.19 9.79
CA ALA A 177 -7.65 10.38 9.04
C ALA A 177 -6.57 11.47 8.98
N ASN A 178 -5.69 11.51 10.00
CA ASN A 178 -4.68 12.56 10.15
C ASN A 178 -3.34 12.24 9.49
N ARG A 179 -3.26 11.15 8.71
CA ARG A 179 -2.04 10.80 7.96
C ARG A 179 -1.94 11.56 6.64
N LYS A 180 -0.71 11.73 6.14
CA LYS A 180 -0.41 12.26 4.82
C LYS A 180 -0.55 11.19 3.74
N GLU A 181 -0.21 9.96 4.09
CA GLU A 181 -0.38 8.73 3.33
C GLU A 181 -0.83 7.60 4.25
N ILE A 182 -1.48 6.60 3.68
CA ILE A 182 -1.89 5.38 4.36
C ILE A 182 -0.99 4.26 3.87
N GLU A 183 -0.27 3.63 4.76
CA GLU A 183 0.54 2.47 4.48
C GLU A 183 0.21 1.39 5.53
N LEU A 184 -0.30 0.25 5.07
CA LEU A 184 -0.47 -0.95 5.89
C LEU A 184 0.57 -1.97 5.45
N VAL A 185 1.48 -2.29 6.36
CA VAL A 185 2.72 -3.03 6.05
C VAL A 185 2.85 -4.24 6.95
N HIS A 186 3.17 -5.37 6.34
CA HIS A 186 3.79 -6.52 6.99
C HIS A 186 5.28 -6.48 6.67
N CYS A 187 6.12 -6.52 7.69
CA CYS A 187 7.57 -6.44 7.56
C CYS A 187 8.23 -7.57 8.34
N GLU A 188 9.19 -8.25 7.70
CA GLU A 188 9.96 -9.36 8.26
C GLU A 188 11.45 -9.19 7.97
N ASP A 189 12.27 -9.81 8.77
CA ASP A 189 13.69 -9.98 8.48
C ASP A 189 13.97 -11.32 7.77
N TYR A 190 15.21 -11.57 7.43
CA TYR A 190 15.63 -12.76 6.70
C TYR A 190 15.79 -14.02 7.55
N SER A 191 15.48 -13.98 8.84
CA SER A 191 15.34 -15.17 9.69
C SER A 191 14.04 -15.92 9.42
N ASN A 192 13.05 -15.22 8.84
CA ASN A 192 11.81 -15.82 8.38
C ASN A 192 12.06 -16.64 7.10
N LEU A 193 11.96 -17.97 7.20
CA LEU A 193 12.27 -18.92 6.13
C LEU A 193 11.26 -18.87 4.97
N ASP A 194 10.10 -18.25 5.15
CA ASP A 194 9.11 -18.07 4.10
C ASP A 194 9.68 -17.29 2.90
N PHE A 195 10.65 -16.41 3.13
CA PHE A 195 11.35 -15.67 2.08
C PHE A 195 12.05 -16.58 1.06
N TYR A 196 12.55 -17.70 1.52
CA TYR A 196 13.32 -18.67 0.71
C TYR A 196 12.44 -19.78 0.11
N SER A 197 11.13 -19.70 0.32
CA SER A 197 10.14 -20.70 -0.08
C SER A 197 9.25 -20.20 -1.22
N ASP A 198 8.75 -21.11 -2.03
CA ASP A 198 7.72 -20.83 -3.04
C ASP A 198 6.36 -20.49 -2.40
N GLU A 199 6.15 -20.84 -1.13
CA GLU A 199 4.99 -20.42 -0.33
C GLU A 199 4.87 -18.89 -0.19
N LEU A 200 5.94 -18.12 -0.39
CA LEU A 200 5.92 -16.66 -0.35
C LEU A 200 4.84 -16.09 -1.30
N VAL A 201 4.60 -16.73 -2.45
CA VAL A 201 3.51 -16.36 -3.37
C VAL A 201 2.16 -16.39 -2.67
N ASN A 202 1.90 -17.47 -1.93
CA ASN A 202 0.63 -17.65 -1.23
C ASN A 202 0.50 -16.71 -0.03
N ILE A 203 1.58 -16.44 0.67
CA ILE A 203 1.64 -15.52 1.81
C ILE A 203 1.26 -14.11 1.35
N ILE A 204 1.91 -13.62 0.30
CA ILE A 204 1.64 -12.27 -0.25
C ILE A 204 0.21 -12.20 -0.80
N TYR A 205 -0.22 -13.22 -1.55
CA TYR A 205 -1.59 -13.28 -2.08
C TYR A 205 -2.64 -13.22 -0.96
N LYS A 206 -2.48 -14.02 0.10
CA LYS A 206 -3.39 -14.01 1.27
C LYS A 206 -3.41 -12.64 1.94
N GLY A 207 -2.25 -12.00 2.12
CA GLY A 207 -2.15 -10.66 2.67
C GLY A 207 -2.83 -9.61 1.80
N PHE A 208 -2.62 -9.62 0.48
CA PHE A 208 -3.31 -8.71 -0.43
C PHE A 208 -4.82 -8.91 -0.44
N LYS A 209 -5.28 -10.15 -0.38
CA LYS A 209 -6.70 -10.49 -0.26
C LYS A 209 -7.29 -9.98 1.05
N GLU A 210 -6.53 -10.07 2.15
CA GLU A 210 -6.93 -9.55 3.44
C GLU A 210 -7.08 -8.03 3.44
N LEU A 211 -6.19 -7.33 2.75
CA LEU A 211 -6.21 -5.87 2.58
C LEU A 211 -7.24 -5.38 1.53
N TYR A 212 -7.86 -6.28 0.77
CA TYR A 212 -8.76 -5.92 -0.32
C TYR A 212 -9.95 -5.03 0.09
N PRO A 213 -10.61 -5.20 1.25
CA PRO A 213 -11.69 -4.28 1.65
C PRO A 213 -11.22 -2.83 1.81
N LEU A 214 -10.02 -2.61 2.33
CA LEU A 214 -9.42 -1.27 2.41
C LEU A 214 -9.02 -0.75 1.03
N TYR A 215 -8.39 -1.61 0.21
CA TYR A 215 -8.09 -1.28 -1.18
C TYR A 215 -9.33 -0.78 -1.92
N GLU A 216 -10.44 -1.51 -1.83
CA GLU A 216 -11.70 -1.16 -2.48
C GLU A 216 -12.27 0.16 -1.94
N TYR A 217 -12.25 0.35 -0.61
CA TYR A 217 -12.66 1.62 0.00
C TYR A 217 -11.84 2.80 -0.53
N LEU A 218 -10.52 2.69 -0.54
CA LEU A 218 -9.62 3.75 -0.99
C LEU A 218 -9.71 3.98 -2.52
N ASN A 219 -9.85 2.91 -3.30
CA ASN A 219 -9.96 2.99 -4.76
C ASN A 219 -11.20 3.78 -5.23
N THR A 220 -12.26 3.75 -4.45
CA THR A 220 -13.50 4.49 -4.78
C THR A 220 -13.47 5.97 -4.41
N ILE A 221 -12.45 6.46 -3.69
CA ILE A 221 -12.35 7.88 -3.27
C ILE A 221 -12.24 8.81 -4.48
N GLY A 222 -11.49 8.45 -5.51
CA GLY A 222 -11.35 9.25 -6.73
C GLY A 222 -12.66 9.47 -7.50
N TRP A 223 -13.59 8.53 -7.41
CA TRP A 223 -14.91 8.55 -8.06
C TRP A 223 -16.03 8.99 -7.13
N TRP A 224 -15.69 9.27 -5.87
CA TRP A 224 -16.67 9.62 -4.86
C TRP A 224 -17.26 10.99 -5.14
N ASN A 225 -18.59 11.00 -5.43
CA ASN A 225 -19.36 12.20 -5.69
C ASN A 225 -20.18 12.53 -4.44
N GLU A 226 -19.82 13.60 -3.73
CA GLU A 226 -20.54 14.10 -2.54
C GLU A 226 -22.06 14.16 -2.74
N TRP A 227 -22.50 14.44 -3.97
CA TRP A 227 -23.90 14.61 -4.32
C TRP A 227 -24.75 13.34 -4.15
N LYS A 228 -24.18 12.18 -4.48
CA LYS A 228 -24.88 10.89 -4.38
C LYS A 228 -25.12 10.49 -2.92
N TYR A 229 -24.23 10.87 -2.03
CA TYR A 229 -24.32 10.57 -0.59
C TYR A 229 -25.06 11.64 0.21
N ARG A 230 -25.08 12.92 -0.21
CA ARG A 230 -25.92 13.96 0.42
C ARG A 230 -27.41 13.63 0.39
N LYS A 231 -27.91 12.94 -0.65
CA LYS A 231 -29.30 12.45 -0.69
C LYS A 231 -29.59 11.38 0.37
N GLN A 232 -28.64 10.46 0.56
CA GLN A 232 -28.74 9.39 1.55
C GLN A 232 -28.61 9.94 2.98
N PHE A 233 -27.75 10.95 3.18
CA PHE A 233 -27.54 11.61 4.48
C PHE A 233 -28.75 12.47 4.91
N ARG A 234 -29.46 13.10 3.98
CA ARG A 234 -30.70 13.81 4.33
C ARG A 234 -31.78 12.87 4.87
N SER A 235 -31.80 11.63 4.43
CA SER A 235 -32.71 10.62 4.98
C SER A 235 -32.28 10.13 6.36
N TRP A 236 -30.98 9.94 6.58
CA TRP A 236 -30.42 9.54 7.89
C TRP A 236 -30.51 10.65 8.93
N ARG A 237 -30.25 11.89 8.56
CA ARG A 237 -30.41 13.05 9.44
C ARG A 237 -31.86 13.20 9.92
N LYS A 238 -32.83 13.00 9.04
CA LYS A 238 -34.27 12.97 9.42
C LYS A 238 -34.60 11.84 10.40
N ILE A 239 -33.97 10.69 10.28
CA ILE A 239 -34.16 9.55 11.20
C ILE A 239 -33.54 9.87 12.57
N TYR A 240 -32.34 10.47 12.62
CA TYR A 240 -31.66 10.84 13.86
C TYR A 240 -32.32 12.04 14.57
N GLU A 241 -32.76 13.04 13.82
CA GLU A 241 -33.47 14.19 14.39
C GLU A 241 -34.86 13.82 14.96
N ASN A 242 -35.47 12.77 14.41
CA ASN A 242 -36.74 12.23 14.92
C ASN A 242 -36.59 11.22 16.08
N SER A 243 -35.40 10.72 16.34
CA SER A 243 -35.12 9.75 17.43
C SER A 243 -34.43 10.37 18.64
N SER A 244 -34.10 11.67 18.62
CA SER A 244 -33.52 12.37 19.77
C SER A 244 -34.64 12.91 20.68
N PRO A 245 -34.64 12.61 22.00
CA PRO A 245 -35.54 13.26 22.95
C PRO A 245 -35.24 14.76 22.93
N ARG A 246 -36.31 15.55 22.80
CA ARG A 246 -36.28 17.02 22.74
C ARG A 246 -35.36 17.63 23.78
N GLY A 247 -34.34 18.34 23.35
CA GLY A 247 -33.63 19.29 24.18
C GLY A 247 -32.14 19.32 24.01
N LYS A 248 -31.65 20.03 22.98
CA LYS A 248 -30.58 21.02 23.09
C LYS A 248 -30.41 21.73 21.73
N LYS A 249 -30.64 23.04 21.80
CA LYS A 249 -30.48 23.99 20.68
C LYS A 249 -29.00 24.12 20.29
N SER A 250 -28.80 24.15 18.98
CA SER A 250 -27.80 24.88 18.17
C SER A 250 -26.46 25.27 18.78
N LEU A 251 -25.42 24.93 18.10
CA LEU A 251 -24.35 25.89 17.77
C LEU A 251 -23.69 25.43 16.44
N TRP A 252 -23.71 26.33 15.48
CA TRP A 252 -23.06 26.26 14.18
C TRP A 252 -21.57 26.53 14.31
#